data_9ba6af17c90cca50420a66cad3be0afa
#
_entry.id   9ba6af17c90cca50420a66cad3be0afa
#
_cell.length_a   1.000
_cell.length_b   1.000
_cell.length_c   1.000
_cell.angle_alpha   90.00
_cell.angle_beta   90.00
_cell.angle_gamma   90.00
#
_symmetry.space_group_name_H-M   'P 1'
#
loop_
_entity.id
_entity.type
_entity.pdbx_description
1 polymer ?
#
loop_
_entity_poly.entity_id
_entity_poly.type
_entity_poly.pdbx_seq_one_letter_code
_entity_poly.pdbx_strand_id
1 'polypeptide(L)'
;MYFDSSFSKNPGFKVLYDAFKDALVRKSGFVKAFWDDSISASTHEYTNLTREAYMALVMDADVEIVKEKVEMEQMKMIDRMTGEEVMQETPVSYDVTIRRVKKKNQVCIESIPPEEVLISRNARNIYEAPYVAHRMVKTVSDLVAMGYDREEIQQYAGSGSNLDADTYDEIEARNPYDDNVFDDRGSYGNKNVLYVEHYLFFDLDGDGIVERIRVCSAGEGINVI
;
A
#
# COMPACT_ATOMS: atom_id res chain seq x y z
N MET A 1 -5.93 7.91 -24.88
CA MET A 1 -6.70 6.76 -24.42
C MET A 1 -6.32 6.25 -23.01
N TYR A 2 -5.15 6.60 -22.47
CA TYR A 2 -4.74 6.28 -21.09
C TYR A 2 -5.37 7.19 -20.01
N PHE A 3 -5.76 8.41 -20.35
CA PHE A 3 -6.37 9.36 -19.41
C PHE A 3 -7.75 8.94 -18.91
N ASP A 4 -8.52 8.24 -19.71
CA ASP A 4 -9.92 7.91 -19.41
C ASP A 4 -10.05 6.81 -18.33
N SER A 5 -9.14 5.84 -18.30
CA SER A 5 -9.15 4.78 -17.29
C SER A 5 -8.63 5.25 -15.92
N SER A 6 -7.74 6.25 -15.88
CA SER A 6 -7.23 6.84 -14.65
C SER A 6 -8.28 7.74 -13.98
N PHE A 7 -9.07 8.47 -14.77
CA PHE A 7 -10.17 9.30 -14.25
C PHE A 7 -11.36 8.49 -13.73
N SER A 8 -11.61 7.28 -14.23
CA SER A 8 -12.69 6.42 -13.74
C SER A 8 -12.38 5.75 -12.39
N LYS A 9 -11.08 5.54 -12.08
CA LYS A 9 -10.63 4.94 -10.82
C LYS A 9 -10.24 5.99 -9.76
N ASN A 10 -9.75 7.14 -10.20
CA ASN A 10 -9.51 8.30 -9.36
C ASN A 10 -10.66 9.30 -9.59
N PRO A 11 -11.31 9.83 -8.57
CA PRO A 11 -12.34 10.84 -8.73
C PRO A 11 -11.72 12.16 -9.19
N GLY A 12 -11.40 12.27 -10.47
CA GLY A 12 -10.68 13.40 -11.06
C GLY A 12 -11.31 14.74 -10.74
N PHE A 13 -12.65 14.79 -10.66
CA PHE A 13 -13.38 15.97 -10.19
C PHE A 13 -12.99 16.36 -8.76
N LYS A 14 -12.90 15.36 -7.85
CA LYS A 14 -12.52 15.62 -6.46
C LYS A 14 -11.09 16.13 -6.36
N VAL A 15 -10.15 15.53 -7.07
CA VAL A 15 -8.74 15.97 -7.09
C VAL A 15 -8.61 17.41 -7.56
N LEU A 16 -9.32 17.77 -8.64
CA LEU A 16 -9.31 19.14 -9.15
C LEU A 16 -9.99 20.10 -8.17
N TYR A 17 -11.15 19.71 -7.62
CA TYR A 17 -11.88 20.53 -6.65
C TYR A 17 -11.02 20.83 -5.42
N ASP A 18 -10.40 19.80 -4.84
CA ASP A 18 -9.56 19.94 -3.64
C ASP A 18 -8.33 20.81 -3.94
N ALA A 19 -7.63 20.58 -5.05
CA ALA A 19 -6.47 21.37 -5.45
C ALA A 19 -6.84 22.84 -5.70
N PHE A 20 -7.95 23.14 -6.36
CA PHE A 20 -8.39 24.52 -6.57
C PHE A 20 -8.87 25.18 -5.28
N LYS A 21 -9.58 24.44 -4.42
CA LYS A 21 -9.98 24.94 -3.10
C LYS A 21 -8.76 25.32 -2.27
N ASP A 22 -7.73 24.45 -2.20
CA ASP A 22 -6.51 24.73 -1.48
C ASP A 22 -5.76 25.93 -2.09
N ALA A 23 -5.68 26.03 -3.41
CA ALA A 23 -5.07 27.17 -4.08
C ALA A 23 -5.77 28.50 -3.74
N LEU A 24 -7.09 28.51 -3.63
CA LEU A 24 -7.86 29.70 -3.27
C LEU A 24 -7.73 30.08 -1.80
N VAL A 25 -7.66 29.10 -0.89
CA VAL A 25 -7.60 29.32 0.56
C VAL A 25 -6.16 29.53 1.03
N ARG A 26 -5.23 28.68 0.56
CA ARG A 26 -3.82 28.63 1.01
C ARG A 26 -2.83 29.27 0.04
N LYS A 27 -3.32 29.81 -1.11
CA LYS A 27 -2.53 30.38 -2.21
C LYS A 27 -1.68 29.38 -3.00
N SER A 28 -1.73 28.10 -2.66
CA SER A 28 -1.07 27.01 -3.37
C SER A 28 -1.93 25.76 -3.36
N GLY A 29 -1.95 25.05 -4.47
CA GLY A 29 -2.60 23.75 -4.61
C GLY A 29 -1.64 22.80 -5.30
N PHE A 30 -1.53 21.59 -4.78
CA PHE A 30 -0.59 20.59 -5.27
C PHE A 30 -1.35 19.35 -5.75
N VAL A 31 -0.88 18.80 -6.86
CA VAL A 31 -1.36 17.53 -7.39
C VAL A 31 -0.15 16.64 -7.65
N LYS A 32 -0.21 15.41 -7.20
CA LYS A 32 0.81 14.39 -7.40
C LYS A 32 0.28 13.32 -8.33
N ALA A 33 1.06 12.98 -9.34
CA ALA A 33 0.83 11.81 -10.17
C ALA A 33 1.97 10.81 -9.93
N PHE A 34 1.63 9.55 -9.64
CA PHE A 34 2.61 8.52 -9.36
C PHE A 34 2.11 7.15 -9.81
N TRP A 35 3.05 6.22 -9.92
CA TRP A 35 2.74 4.82 -10.17
C TRP A 35 2.53 4.10 -8.84
N ASP A 36 1.35 3.50 -8.65
CA ASP A 36 1.02 2.69 -7.47
C ASP A 36 1.22 1.21 -7.81
N ASP A 37 2.30 0.64 -7.31
CA ASP A 37 2.64 -0.78 -7.39
C ASP A 37 2.43 -1.52 -6.06
N SER A 38 1.77 -0.88 -5.10
CA SER A 38 1.50 -1.46 -3.80
C SER A 38 0.69 -2.76 -3.90
N ILE A 39 0.92 -3.64 -2.93
CA ILE A 39 0.33 -4.96 -2.86
C ILE A 39 -0.93 -4.90 -2.00
N SER A 40 -2.05 -5.39 -2.55
CA SER A 40 -3.24 -5.65 -1.76
C SER A 40 -3.39 -7.15 -1.54
N ALA A 41 -3.58 -7.56 -0.28
CA ALA A 41 -3.82 -8.95 0.07
C ALA A 41 -5.22 -9.10 0.66
N SER A 42 -5.96 -10.12 0.22
CA SER A 42 -7.25 -10.49 0.80
C SER A 42 -7.25 -11.99 1.12
N THR A 43 -7.79 -12.34 2.29
CA THR A 43 -7.91 -13.72 2.72
C THR A 43 -9.34 -14.19 2.50
N HIS A 44 -9.50 -15.36 1.90
CA HIS A 44 -10.80 -15.99 1.66
C HIS A 44 -10.76 -17.43 2.16
N GLU A 45 -11.83 -17.86 2.77
CA GLU A 45 -12.01 -19.24 3.21
C GLU A 45 -13.06 -19.91 2.31
N TYR A 46 -12.70 -21.08 1.81
CA TYR A 46 -13.57 -21.91 1.02
C TYR A 46 -13.70 -23.27 1.70
N THR A 47 -14.93 -23.74 1.80
CA THR A 47 -15.24 -25.03 2.40
C THR A 47 -15.93 -25.92 1.37
N ASN A 48 -15.70 -27.21 1.48
CA ASN A 48 -16.35 -28.23 0.65
C ASN A 48 -16.13 -28.03 -0.87
N LEU A 49 -14.89 -27.68 -1.25
CA LEU A 49 -14.53 -27.56 -2.66
C LEU A 49 -14.40 -28.93 -3.32
N THR A 50 -14.87 -29.02 -4.57
CA THR A 50 -14.55 -30.16 -5.44
C THR A 50 -13.09 -30.12 -5.87
N ARG A 51 -12.56 -31.26 -6.28
CA ARG A 51 -11.18 -31.38 -6.78
C ARG A 51 -10.88 -30.43 -7.94
N GLU A 52 -11.86 -30.24 -8.85
CA GLU A 52 -11.70 -29.34 -9.99
C GLU A 52 -11.61 -27.86 -9.56
N ALA A 53 -12.48 -27.44 -8.62
CA ALA A 53 -12.46 -26.10 -8.07
C ALA A 53 -11.17 -25.82 -7.28
N TYR A 54 -10.70 -26.80 -6.50
CA TYR A 54 -9.43 -26.70 -5.79
C TYR A 54 -8.25 -26.55 -6.77
N MET A 55 -8.17 -27.39 -7.80
CA MET A 55 -7.11 -27.29 -8.82
C MET A 55 -7.13 -25.95 -9.56
N ALA A 56 -8.30 -25.39 -9.82
CA ALA A 56 -8.42 -24.07 -10.44
C ALA A 56 -7.84 -22.96 -9.54
N LEU A 57 -8.03 -23.08 -8.21
CA LEU A 57 -7.43 -22.13 -7.25
C LEU A 57 -5.90 -22.28 -7.16
N VAL A 58 -5.39 -23.50 -7.18
CA VAL A 58 -3.94 -23.77 -7.14
C VAL A 58 -3.22 -23.27 -8.38
N MET A 59 -3.90 -23.26 -9.52
CA MET A 59 -3.35 -22.78 -10.80
C MET A 59 -3.37 -21.25 -10.93
N ASP A 60 -4.11 -20.55 -10.08
CA ASP A 60 -4.17 -19.07 -10.09
C ASP A 60 -2.87 -18.51 -9.49
N ALA A 61 -2.09 -17.80 -10.30
CA ALA A 61 -0.80 -17.25 -9.92
C ALA A 61 -0.89 -16.16 -8.80
N ASP A 62 -2.08 -15.57 -8.62
CA ASP A 62 -2.34 -14.55 -7.61
C ASP A 62 -2.78 -15.15 -6.25
N VAL A 63 -2.83 -16.50 -6.14
CA VAL A 63 -3.35 -17.20 -4.99
C VAL A 63 -2.26 -17.97 -4.26
N GLU A 64 -2.14 -17.72 -2.96
CA GLU A 64 -1.32 -18.47 -2.02
C GLU A 64 -2.21 -19.30 -1.10
N ILE A 65 -1.96 -20.60 -0.95
CA ILE A 65 -2.67 -21.44 0.01
C ILE A 65 -2.04 -21.27 1.38
N VAL A 66 -2.81 -20.74 2.33
CA VAL A 66 -2.37 -20.52 3.72
C VAL A 66 -2.65 -21.74 4.59
N LYS A 67 -3.83 -22.34 4.41
CA LYS A 67 -4.24 -23.56 5.13
C LYS A 67 -5.00 -24.46 4.18
N GLU A 68 -4.78 -25.75 4.34
CA GLU A 68 -5.47 -26.79 3.59
C GLU A 68 -5.90 -27.89 4.54
N LYS A 69 -7.13 -28.36 4.37
CA LYS A 69 -7.67 -29.55 5.02
C LYS A 69 -8.40 -30.37 3.97
N VAL A 70 -8.00 -31.62 3.82
CA VAL A 70 -8.57 -32.54 2.85
C VAL A 70 -9.39 -33.59 3.60
N GLU A 71 -10.65 -33.77 3.21
CA GLU A 71 -11.48 -34.86 3.70
C GLU A 71 -11.31 -36.06 2.78
N MET A 72 -10.91 -37.17 3.36
CA MET A 72 -10.69 -38.45 2.66
C MET A 72 -11.84 -39.41 2.96
N GLU A 73 -12.33 -40.08 1.95
CA GLU A 73 -13.28 -41.17 2.11
C GLU A 73 -12.66 -42.47 1.61
N GLN A 74 -12.89 -43.56 2.34
CA GLN A 74 -12.41 -44.88 1.97
C GLN A 74 -13.41 -45.49 0.97
N MET A 75 -12.99 -45.63 -0.28
CA MET A 75 -13.75 -46.33 -1.32
C MET A 75 -13.20 -47.72 -1.57
N LYS A 76 -14.08 -48.70 -1.66
CA LYS A 76 -13.73 -50.04 -2.12
C LYS A 76 -13.54 -49.99 -3.63
N MET A 77 -12.34 -50.29 -4.09
CA MET A 77 -12.05 -50.49 -5.51
C MET A 77 -11.62 -51.94 -5.76
N ILE A 78 -12.01 -52.46 -6.88
CA ILE A 78 -11.55 -53.80 -7.34
C ILE A 78 -10.30 -53.56 -8.20
N ASP A 79 -9.16 -54.09 -7.75
CA ASP A 79 -7.96 -54.09 -8.57
C ASP A 79 -8.20 -54.91 -9.86
N ARG A 80 -8.06 -54.22 -11.00
CA ARG A 80 -8.30 -54.85 -12.33
C ARG A 80 -7.30 -55.96 -12.69
N MET A 81 -6.16 -56.04 -12.02
CA MET A 81 -5.13 -57.05 -12.29
C MET A 81 -5.25 -58.28 -11.38
N THR A 82 -5.62 -58.07 -10.11
CA THR A 82 -5.69 -59.17 -9.12
C THR A 82 -7.12 -59.59 -8.80
N GLY A 83 -8.14 -58.78 -9.11
CA GLY A 83 -9.53 -59.04 -8.78
C GLY A 83 -9.85 -58.90 -7.28
N GLU A 84 -8.92 -58.44 -6.47
CA GLU A 84 -9.11 -58.27 -5.03
C GLU A 84 -9.71 -56.91 -4.69
N GLU A 85 -10.53 -56.87 -3.64
CA GLU A 85 -11.05 -55.58 -3.08
C GLU A 85 -9.95 -54.87 -2.35
N VAL A 86 -9.56 -53.68 -2.83
CA VAL A 86 -8.60 -52.78 -2.18
C VAL A 86 -9.33 -51.55 -1.64
N MET A 87 -9.08 -51.22 -0.38
CA MET A 87 -9.54 -49.96 0.20
C MET A 87 -8.62 -48.86 -0.25
N GLN A 88 -9.13 -47.89 -1.01
CA GLN A 88 -8.38 -46.74 -1.46
C GLN A 88 -8.99 -45.47 -0.84
N GLU A 89 -8.14 -44.66 -0.22
CA GLU A 89 -8.53 -43.35 0.26
C GLU A 89 -8.56 -42.36 -0.91
N THR A 90 -9.73 -41.76 -1.14
CA THR A 90 -9.92 -40.76 -2.19
C THR A 90 -10.36 -39.45 -1.56
N PRO A 91 -9.76 -38.33 -1.97
CA PRO A 91 -10.18 -37.01 -1.47
C PRO A 91 -11.58 -36.68 -2.01
N VAL A 92 -12.50 -36.35 -1.12
CA VAL A 92 -13.90 -36.01 -1.43
C VAL A 92 -14.13 -34.53 -1.42
N SER A 93 -13.56 -33.83 -0.43
CA SER A 93 -13.69 -32.39 -0.33
C SER A 93 -12.42 -31.72 0.18
N TYR A 94 -12.28 -30.45 -0.17
CA TYR A 94 -11.15 -29.61 0.23
C TYR A 94 -11.67 -28.36 0.94
N ASP A 95 -11.18 -28.13 2.17
CA ASP A 95 -11.35 -26.87 2.88
C ASP A 95 -10.04 -26.11 2.79
N VAL A 96 -10.06 -24.93 2.20
CA VAL A 96 -8.84 -24.15 1.99
C VAL A 96 -9.02 -22.70 2.41
N THR A 97 -8.01 -22.18 3.08
CA THR A 97 -7.85 -20.73 3.31
C THR A 97 -6.81 -20.24 2.32
N ILE A 98 -7.20 -19.36 1.45
CA ILE A 98 -6.31 -18.74 0.47
C ILE A 98 -6.03 -17.28 0.81
N ARG A 99 -4.86 -16.81 0.44
CA ARG A 99 -4.47 -15.42 0.40
C ARG A 99 -4.32 -15.00 -1.06
N ARG A 100 -5.19 -14.11 -1.51
CA ARG A 100 -5.08 -13.55 -2.86
C ARG A 100 -4.27 -12.26 -2.80
N VAL A 101 -3.18 -12.23 -3.54
CA VAL A 101 -2.23 -11.11 -3.60
C VAL A 101 -2.33 -10.44 -4.96
N LYS A 102 -2.69 -9.17 -4.99
CA LYS A 102 -2.78 -8.38 -6.23
C LYS A 102 -1.90 -7.16 -6.15
N LYS A 103 -1.05 -6.95 -7.16
CA LYS A 103 -0.37 -5.67 -7.38
C LYS A 103 -1.31 -4.71 -8.08
N LYS A 104 -1.39 -3.48 -7.59
CA LYS A 104 -2.29 -2.47 -8.17
C LYS A 104 -1.85 -2.04 -9.56
N ASN A 105 -0.55 -1.81 -9.78
CA ASN A 105 0.06 -1.49 -11.08
C ASN A 105 -0.76 -0.47 -11.89
N GLN A 106 -1.01 0.69 -11.31
CA GLN A 106 -1.84 1.73 -11.93
C GLN A 106 -1.27 3.12 -11.68
N VAL A 107 -1.59 4.05 -12.58
CA VAL A 107 -1.33 5.48 -12.35
C VAL A 107 -2.36 6.01 -11.36
N CYS A 108 -1.88 6.65 -10.30
CA CYS A 108 -2.69 7.37 -9.33
C CYS A 108 -2.44 8.87 -9.44
N ILE A 109 -3.51 9.64 -9.24
CA ILE A 109 -3.47 11.11 -9.19
C ILE A 109 -4.21 11.53 -7.92
N GLU A 110 -3.55 12.31 -7.08
CA GLU A 110 -4.11 12.79 -5.82
C GLU A 110 -3.83 14.28 -5.62
N SER A 111 -4.72 14.97 -4.91
CA SER A 111 -4.47 16.32 -4.39
C SER A 111 -3.73 16.19 -3.08
N ILE A 112 -2.63 16.91 -2.95
CA ILE A 112 -1.82 16.92 -1.74
C ILE A 112 -2.14 18.20 -0.95
N PRO A 113 -2.49 18.09 0.34
CA PRO A 113 -2.63 19.24 1.21
C PRO A 113 -1.35 20.08 1.25
N PRO A 114 -1.44 21.41 1.14
CA PRO A 114 -0.25 22.28 1.18
C PRO A 114 0.61 22.12 2.44
N GLU A 115 0.02 21.76 3.57
CA GLU A 115 0.70 21.50 4.85
C GLU A 115 1.61 20.27 4.82
N GLU A 116 1.37 19.35 3.87
CA GLU A 116 2.20 18.14 3.68
C GLU A 116 3.40 18.39 2.76
N VAL A 117 3.41 19.53 2.04
CA VAL A 117 4.46 19.85 1.06
C VAL A 117 5.50 20.78 1.66
N LEU A 118 6.74 20.32 1.67
CA LEU A 118 7.90 21.13 2.03
C LEU A 118 8.66 21.50 0.77
N ILE A 119 8.98 22.77 0.61
CA ILE A 119 9.73 23.29 -0.54
C ILE A 119 10.81 24.28 -0.07
N SER A 120 11.94 24.29 -0.74
CA SER A 120 13.01 25.25 -0.46
C SER A 120 12.51 26.69 -0.52
N ARG A 121 12.80 27.49 0.49
CA ARG A 121 12.32 28.87 0.64
C ARG A 121 12.61 29.75 -0.58
N ASN A 122 13.70 29.53 -1.27
CA ASN A 122 14.14 30.33 -2.42
C ASN A 122 13.66 29.79 -3.77
N ALA A 123 12.87 28.69 -3.75
CA ALA A 123 12.36 28.10 -4.98
C ALA A 123 11.29 28.97 -5.63
N ARG A 124 11.41 29.22 -6.93
CA ARG A 124 10.41 29.94 -7.73
C ARG A 124 9.33 29.02 -8.27
N ASN A 125 9.71 27.78 -8.52
CA ASN A 125 8.80 26.71 -8.97
C ASN A 125 9.28 25.36 -8.44
N ILE A 126 8.38 24.37 -8.47
CA ILE A 126 8.63 23.03 -7.92
C ILE A 126 9.68 22.25 -8.72
N TYR A 127 9.83 22.54 -10.01
CA TYR A 127 10.73 21.78 -10.89
C TYR A 127 12.20 22.17 -10.72
N GLU A 128 12.44 23.44 -10.36
CA GLU A 128 13.79 23.98 -10.15
C GLU A 128 14.18 24.02 -8.68
N ALA A 129 13.25 23.65 -7.78
CA ALA A 129 13.50 23.66 -6.36
C ALA A 129 14.63 22.67 -6.02
N PRO A 130 15.68 23.12 -5.32
CA PRO A 130 16.76 22.23 -4.89
C PRO A 130 16.29 21.10 -3.98
N TYR A 131 15.21 21.34 -3.24
CA TYR A 131 14.59 20.38 -2.34
C TYR A 131 13.08 20.58 -2.32
N VAL A 132 12.36 19.46 -2.49
CA VAL A 132 10.93 19.33 -2.29
C VAL A 132 10.71 18.07 -1.49
N ALA A 133 9.78 18.08 -0.55
CA ALA A 133 9.37 16.85 0.13
C ALA A 133 7.86 16.79 0.29
N HIS A 134 7.35 15.56 0.29
CA HIS A 134 5.98 15.22 0.62
C HIS A 134 5.98 14.42 1.91
N ARG A 135 5.44 15.01 2.94
CA ARG A 135 5.36 14.50 4.31
C ARG A 135 3.95 13.95 4.53
N MET A 136 3.82 12.69 4.91
CA MET A 136 2.53 12.04 5.11
C MET A 136 2.55 11.08 6.28
N VAL A 137 1.40 10.87 6.89
CA VAL A 137 1.20 9.84 7.90
C VAL A 137 0.65 8.59 7.20
N LYS A 138 1.35 7.47 7.35
CA LYS A 138 0.96 6.17 6.80
C LYS A 138 0.97 5.11 7.90
N THR A 139 0.18 4.06 7.74
CA THR A 139 0.24 2.94 8.69
C THR A 139 1.45 2.04 8.37
N VAL A 140 1.93 1.30 9.38
CA VAL A 140 2.94 0.25 9.17
C VAL A 140 2.50 -0.72 8.06
N SER A 141 1.21 -1.09 8.05
CA SER A 141 0.65 -1.99 7.04
C SER A 141 0.74 -1.43 5.62
N ASP A 142 0.50 -0.12 5.44
CA ASP A 142 0.61 0.52 4.13
C ASP A 142 2.05 0.53 3.63
N LEU A 143 3.01 0.83 4.50
CA LEU A 143 4.43 0.84 4.14
C LEU A 143 4.93 -0.56 3.78
N VAL A 144 4.52 -1.59 4.52
CA VAL A 144 4.82 -2.98 4.16
C VAL A 144 4.17 -3.37 2.83
N ALA A 145 2.95 -2.90 2.55
CA ALA A 145 2.29 -3.12 1.25
C ALA A 145 3.00 -2.40 0.09
N MET A 146 3.72 -1.31 0.37
CA MET A 146 4.60 -0.62 -0.58
C MET A 146 5.94 -1.33 -0.80
N GLY A 147 6.25 -2.37 -0.02
CA GLY A 147 7.43 -3.20 -0.19
C GLY A 147 8.56 -2.96 0.80
N TYR A 148 8.36 -2.09 1.78
CA TYR A 148 9.35 -1.86 2.84
C TYR A 148 9.41 -3.01 3.83
N ASP A 149 10.58 -3.22 4.46
CA ASP A 149 10.75 -4.26 5.45
C ASP A 149 9.94 -3.98 6.71
N ARG A 150 9.21 -5.00 7.18
CA ARG A 150 8.32 -4.86 8.33
C ARG A 150 9.07 -4.57 9.63
N GLU A 151 10.21 -5.23 9.87
CA GLU A 151 10.97 -5.10 11.12
C GLU A 151 11.60 -3.72 11.21
N GLU A 152 12.07 -3.20 10.07
CA GLU A 152 12.61 -1.86 9.96
C GLU A 152 11.54 -0.80 10.23
N ILE A 153 10.37 -0.89 9.57
CA ILE A 153 9.28 0.09 9.74
C ILE A 153 8.68 0.06 11.14
N GLN A 154 8.62 -1.10 11.80
CA GLN A 154 8.10 -1.21 13.17
C GLN A 154 8.88 -0.37 14.19
N GLN A 155 10.15 -0.07 13.94
CA GLN A 155 10.96 0.77 14.82
C GLN A 155 10.46 2.22 14.86
N TYR A 156 9.78 2.65 13.80
CA TYR A 156 9.24 4.01 13.66
C TYR A 156 7.74 4.10 13.97
N ALA A 157 7.13 3.00 14.43
CA ALA A 157 5.71 2.95 14.75
C ALA A 157 5.39 3.90 15.91
N GLY A 158 4.40 4.79 15.71
CA GLY A 158 4.03 5.84 16.66
C GLY A 158 4.62 7.21 16.34
N SER A 159 5.52 7.33 15.37
CA SER A 159 6.10 8.63 14.98
C SER A 159 5.13 9.53 14.22
N GLY A 160 4.00 9.01 13.77
CA GLY A 160 2.99 9.78 13.04
C GLY A 160 2.36 10.92 13.83
N SER A 161 2.42 10.87 15.17
CA SER A 161 1.93 11.93 16.06
C SER A 161 2.95 13.06 16.31
N ASN A 162 4.18 12.94 15.83
CA ASN A 162 5.27 13.87 16.11
C ASN A 162 5.42 14.93 14.99
N LEU A 163 4.29 15.48 14.56
CA LEU A 163 4.26 16.65 13.67
C LEU A 163 4.46 17.94 14.48
N ASP A 164 4.98 18.99 13.84
CA ASP A 164 5.02 20.30 14.47
C ASP A 164 3.60 20.81 14.76
N ALA A 165 3.45 21.64 15.80
CA ALA A 165 2.14 22.08 16.29
C ALA A 165 1.32 22.80 15.20
N ASP A 166 1.95 23.61 14.36
CA ASP A 166 1.26 24.35 13.30
C ASP A 166 0.67 23.37 12.25
N THR A 167 1.42 22.33 11.90
CA THR A 167 0.96 21.26 10.97
C THR A 167 -0.15 20.44 11.59
N TYR A 168 -0.05 20.14 12.89
CA TYR A 168 -1.07 19.42 13.63
C TYR A 168 -2.41 20.17 13.62
N ASP A 169 -2.39 21.45 13.99
CA ASP A 169 -3.58 22.32 14.01
C ASP A 169 -4.23 22.43 12.61
N GLU A 170 -3.42 22.45 11.55
CA GLU A 170 -3.92 22.51 10.17
C GLU A 170 -4.60 21.20 9.72
N ILE A 171 -4.05 20.07 10.11
CA ILE A 171 -4.64 18.73 9.83
C ILE A 171 -5.95 18.58 10.60
N GLU A 172 -5.99 18.95 11.89
CA GLU A 172 -7.20 18.94 12.71
C GLU A 172 -8.28 19.87 12.14
N ALA A 173 -7.91 21.07 11.73
CA ALA A 173 -8.84 22.02 11.12
C ALA A 173 -9.44 21.49 9.80
N ARG A 174 -8.70 20.66 9.06
CA ARG A 174 -9.19 20.00 7.83
C ARG A 174 -10.14 18.85 8.12
N ASN A 175 -9.91 18.13 9.21
CA ASN A 175 -10.67 16.94 9.62
C ASN A 175 -11.26 17.10 11.04
N PRO A 176 -12.14 18.08 11.29
CA PRO A 176 -12.60 18.45 12.64
C PRO A 176 -13.46 17.37 13.33
N TYR A 177 -13.80 16.29 12.63
CA TYR A 177 -14.63 15.20 13.14
C TYR A 177 -13.89 13.85 13.20
N ASP A 178 -12.60 13.83 12.88
CA ASP A 178 -11.80 12.61 12.91
C ASP A 178 -10.86 12.62 14.13
N ASP A 179 -11.40 12.19 15.27
CA ASP A 179 -10.65 12.05 16.52
C ASP A 179 -9.55 10.97 16.43
N ASN A 180 -9.48 10.23 15.31
CA ASN A 180 -8.60 9.06 15.15
C ASN A 180 -7.42 9.31 14.20
N VAL A 181 -7.25 10.50 13.63
CA VAL A 181 -6.14 10.79 12.71
C VAL A 181 -4.78 10.43 13.31
N PHE A 182 -4.67 10.49 14.65
CA PHE A 182 -3.45 10.19 15.40
C PHE A 182 -3.66 9.10 16.46
N ASP A 183 -4.78 8.33 16.40
CA ASP A 183 -5.04 7.28 17.39
C ASP A 183 -4.14 6.06 17.19
N ASP A 184 -3.21 5.88 18.10
CA ASP A 184 -2.19 4.85 18.12
C ASP A 184 -2.61 3.59 18.92
N ARG A 185 -3.92 3.48 19.31
CA ARG A 185 -4.48 2.42 20.16
C ARG A 185 -4.75 1.10 19.43
N GLY A 186 -4.28 0.94 18.19
CA GLY A 186 -4.50 -0.24 17.38
C GLY A 186 -3.45 -1.35 17.50
N SER A 187 -3.66 -2.43 16.75
CA SER A 187 -2.63 -3.44 16.46
C SER A 187 -1.39 -2.78 15.85
N TYR A 188 -0.21 -3.38 15.99
CA TYR A 188 1.04 -2.85 15.42
C TYR A 188 0.94 -2.49 13.94
N GLY A 189 0.15 -3.22 13.15
CA GLY A 189 -0.08 -2.93 11.73
C GLY A 189 -0.82 -1.63 11.45
N ASN A 190 -1.60 -1.15 12.42
CA ASN A 190 -2.40 0.09 12.31
C ASN A 190 -1.70 1.30 12.95
N LYS A 191 -0.50 1.12 13.52
CA LYS A 191 0.24 2.24 14.07
C LYS A 191 0.72 3.19 12.98
N ASN A 192 0.61 4.47 13.27
CA ASN A 192 0.99 5.54 12.36
C ASN A 192 2.50 5.74 12.34
N VAL A 193 3.04 5.98 11.16
CA VAL A 193 4.45 6.29 10.90
C VAL A 193 4.50 7.57 10.09
N LEU A 194 5.34 8.50 10.50
CA LEU A 194 5.67 9.66 9.67
C LEU A 194 6.55 9.20 8.52
N TYR A 195 6.02 9.29 7.30
CA TYR A 195 6.72 8.90 6.08
C TYR A 195 6.95 10.13 5.21
N VAL A 196 8.17 10.30 4.75
CA VAL A 196 8.54 11.47 3.95
C VAL A 196 9.26 11.04 2.68
N GLU A 197 8.76 11.52 1.55
CA GLU A 197 9.44 11.41 0.26
C GLU A 197 10.20 12.71 -0.02
N HIS A 198 11.51 12.62 -0.10
CA HIS A 198 12.41 13.72 -0.38
C HIS A 198 12.81 13.70 -1.86
N TYR A 199 12.65 14.81 -2.53
CA TYR A 199 13.09 15.02 -3.90
C TYR A 199 14.18 16.09 -3.88
N LEU A 200 15.40 15.73 -4.19
CA LEU A 200 16.56 16.61 -4.15
C LEU A 200 17.49 16.35 -5.32
N PHE A 201 18.36 17.33 -5.59
CA PHE A 201 19.43 17.17 -6.54
C PHE A 201 20.67 16.68 -5.80
N PHE A 202 21.24 15.58 -6.28
CA PHE A 202 22.42 14.98 -5.69
C PHE A 202 23.25 14.30 -6.78
N ASP A 203 24.57 14.46 -6.72
CA ASP A 203 25.51 13.74 -7.59
C ASP A 203 25.74 12.34 -6.99
N LEU A 204 25.04 11.34 -7.56
CA LEU A 204 25.02 9.97 -7.01
C LEU A 204 26.25 9.18 -7.42
N ASP A 205 26.77 9.40 -8.63
CA ASP A 205 27.92 8.65 -9.19
C ASP A 205 29.26 9.40 -9.11
N GLY A 206 29.24 10.68 -8.67
CA GLY A 206 30.44 11.47 -8.45
C GLY A 206 31.03 12.05 -9.74
N ASP A 207 30.24 12.17 -10.80
CA ASP A 207 30.69 12.72 -12.08
C ASP A 207 30.67 14.26 -12.13
N GLY A 208 30.16 14.91 -11.08
CA GLY A 208 30.03 16.37 -10.95
C GLY A 208 28.74 16.94 -11.53
N ILE A 209 27.85 16.09 -12.03
CA ILE A 209 26.52 16.46 -12.51
C ILE A 209 25.51 15.99 -11.47
N VAL A 210 24.58 16.86 -11.06
CA VAL A 210 23.56 16.49 -10.08
C VAL A 210 22.31 15.95 -10.77
N GLU A 211 21.84 14.79 -10.33
CA GLU A 211 20.57 14.20 -10.75
C GLU A 211 19.47 14.48 -9.71
N ARG A 212 18.23 14.46 -10.19
CA ARG A 212 17.09 14.50 -9.31
C ARG A 212 16.78 13.11 -8.79
N ILE A 213 17.03 12.91 -7.50
CA ILE A 213 16.78 11.64 -6.82
C ILE A 213 15.58 11.74 -5.88
N ARG A 214 14.93 10.59 -5.64
CA ARG A 214 13.93 10.42 -4.60
C ARG A 214 14.53 9.56 -3.49
N VAL A 215 14.47 10.08 -2.27
CA VAL A 215 14.87 9.36 -1.05
C VAL A 215 13.67 9.29 -0.14
N CYS A 216 13.39 8.14 0.45
CA CYS A 216 12.30 7.95 1.39
C CYS A 216 12.85 7.82 2.80
N SER A 217 12.17 8.42 3.77
CA SER A 217 12.52 8.29 5.18
C SER A 217 11.30 7.99 6.03
N ALA A 218 11.51 7.34 7.17
CA ALA A 218 10.50 7.05 8.16
C ALA A 218 10.89 7.57 9.54
N GLY A 219 9.88 7.94 10.32
CA GLY A 219 10.05 8.39 11.70
C GLY A 219 10.55 9.83 11.83
N GLU A 220 11.01 10.17 13.03
CA GLU A 220 11.60 11.46 13.31
C GLU A 220 13.02 11.52 12.75
N GLY A 221 13.31 12.56 11.99
CA GLY A 221 14.61 12.73 11.35
C GLY A 221 14.70 12.09 9.97
N ILE A 222 15.92 12.06 9.41
CA ILE A 222 16.18 11.51 8.07
C ILE A 222 16.68 10.07 8.23
N ASN A 223 15.78 9.17 8.61
CA ASN A 223 16.06 7.74 8.62
C ASN A 223 15.66 7.19 7.24
N VAL A 224 16.63 7.02 6.37
CA VAL A 224 16.42 6.50 5.01
C VAL A 224 16.01 5.03 5.09
N ILE A 225 14.95 4.68 4.37
CA ILE A 225 14.38 3.33 4.30
C ILE A 225 14.28 2.84 2.87
#